data_88c060a333263a68276e0e46f92a924d
#
_entry.id   88c060a333263a68276e0e46f92a924d
#
_cell.length_a   1.000
_cell.length_b   1.000
_cell.length_c   1.000
_cell.angle_alpha   90.00
_cell.angle_beta   90.00
_cell.angle_gamma   90.00
#
_symmetry.space_group_name_H-M   'P 1'
#
loop_
_entity.id
_entity.type
_entity.pdbx_description
1 polymer ?
#
loop_
_entity_poly.entity_id
_entity_poly.type
_entity_poly.pdbx_seq_one_letter_code
_entity_poly.pdbx_strand_id
1 'polypeptide(L)'
;MVRGLYTAYTGLVNQQKRLDIVSNNLANSTTTGYKKEGMTTESFDSVYGIKVKDETVGYMNQNIGKMSLGVKIGETYRSWDQGSLKNTESSYDFALAGDGFFSISFTNKAGETSTLYTRDGSFQMNSEGYLVTKDGDYVLGESGDPIVLPTDISKLTVDSTGRIYADGQYVDTFGIVDFEDYNYIEAYGENLYRAVDGATFKDSTASVNQGYLEASNINVVSEMVDMINIAREFESNQKIVNSIDEMLGKMVSISEL
;
A
#
# COMPACT_ATOMS: atom_id res chain seq x y z
N MET A 1 -7.29 36.96 0.56
CA MET A 1 -5.95 36.55 0.16
C MET A 1 -5.41 35.40 1.02
N VAL A 2 -5.33 35.55 2.36
CA VAL A 2 -4.81 34.50 3.26
C VAL A 2 -5.53 33.13 3.08
N ARG A 3 -6.86 33.13 2.88
CA ARG A 3 -7.62 31.90 2.66
C ARG A 3 -7.24 31.17 1.38
N GLY A 4 -7.04 31.91 0.27
CA GLY A 4 -6.60 31.31 -1.00
C GLY A 4 -5.22 30.67 -0.88
N LEU A 5 -4.33 31.28 -0.09
CA LEU A 5 -3.01 30.74 0.23
C LEU A 5 -3.14 29.41 0.98
N TYR A 6 -3.99 29.33 2.01
CA TYR A 6 -4.22 28.08 2.75
C TYR A 6 -4.80 26.98 1.86
N THR A 7 -5.79 27.31 1.02
CA THR A 7 -6.37 26.32 0.10
C THR A 7 -5.34 25.81 -0.92
N ALA A 8 -4.52 26.69 -1.47
CA ALA A 8 -3.45 26.30 -2.39
C ALA A 8 -2.35 25.48 -1.68
N TYR A 9 -1.98 25.86 -0.46
CA TYR A 9 -0.99 25.12 0.34
C TYR A 9 -1.48 23.72 0.70
N THR A 10 -2.72 23.58 1.19
CA THR A 10 -3.28 22.26 1.49
C THR A 10 -3.41 21.39 0.24
N GLY A 11 -3.72 22.00 -0.90
CA GLY A 11 -3.70 21.35 -2.20
C GLY A 11 -2.31 20.85 -2.58
N LEU A 12 -1.25 21.68 -2.38
CA LEU A 12 0.14 21.27 -2.63
C LEU A 12 0.55 20.06 -1.79
N VAL A 13 0.28 20.09 -0.48
CA VAL A 13 0.61 19.00 0.44
C VAL A 13 -0.11 17.71 0.04
N ASN A 14 -1.39 17.82 -0.33
CA ASN A 14 -2.16 16.68 -0.79
C ASN A 14 -1.59 16.07 -2.08
N GLN A 15 -1.26 16.92 -3.07
CA GLN A 15 -0.69 16.44 -4.34
C GLN A 15 0.71 15.85 -4.14
N GLN A 16 1.51 16.39 -3.23
CA GLN A 16 2.80 15.80 -2.89
C GLN A 16 2.65 14.38 -2.34
N LYS A 17 1.71 14.17 -1.41
CA LYS A 17 1.45 12.83 -0.86
C LYS A 17 0.92 11.85 -1.89
N ARG A 18 0.04 12.31 -2.79
CA ARG A 18 -0.40 11.48 -3.93
C ARG A 18 0.76 11.11 -4.84
N LEU A 19 1.67 12.05 -5.11
CA LEU A 19 2.87 11.80 -5.90
C LEU A 19 3.77 10.75 -5.25
N ASP A 20 3.96 10.84 -3.93
CA ASP A 20 4.75 9.87 -3.17
C ASP A 20 4.18 8.46 -3.32
N ILE A 21 2.85 8.30 -3.19
CA ILE A 21 2.17 7.00 -3.33
C ILE A 21 2.27 6.46 -4.76
N VAL A 22 1.99 7.27 -5.78
CA VAL A 22 2.08 6.85 -7.19
C VAL A 22 3.51 6.51 -7.56
N SER A 23 4.50 7.25 -7.03
CA SER A 23 5.92 6.96 -7.24
C SER A 23 6.32 5.62 -6.60
N ASN A 24 5.82 5.34 -5.39
CA ASN A 24 6.03 4.06 -4.71
C ASN A 24 5.38 2.91 -5.48
N ASN A 25 4.13 3.07 -5.93
CA ASN A 25 3.47 2.09 -6.79
C ASN A 25 4.28 1.81 -8.05
N LEU A 26 4.74 2.85 -8.73
CA LEU A 26 5.52 2.70 -9.96
C LEU A 26 6.84 1.98 -9.72
N ALA A 27 7.56 2.31 -8.63
CA ALA A 27 8.80 1.64 -8.24
C ALA A 27 8.59 0.13 -7.99
N ASN A 28 7.44 -0.23 -7.39
CA ASN A 28 7.07 -1.60 -7.05
C ASN A 28 6.19 -2.30 -8.10
N SER A 29 6.09 -1.76 -9.30
CA SER A 29 5.28 -2.36 -10.37
C SER A 29 5.81 -3.70 -10.86
N THR A 30 7.11 -3.95 -10.70
CA THR A 30 7.77 -5.22 -11.06
C THR A 30 7.99 -6.15 -9.87
N THR A 31 7.68 -5.68 -8.66
CA THR A 31 7.85 -6.45 -7.42
C THR A 31 6.75 -7.50 -7.30
N THR A 32 7.12 -8.76 -7.06
CA THR A 32 6.21 -9.89 -6.92
C THR A 32 5.35 -9.74 -5.67
N GLY A 33 4.06 -10.03 -5.78
CA GLY A 33 3.12 -9.98 -4.66
C GLY A 33 2.79 -8.57 -4.12
N TYR A 34 3.35 -7.51 -4.71
CA TYR A 34 3.06 -6.14 -4.29
C TYR A 34 1.63 -5.73 -4.62
N LYS A 35 0.95 -5.09 -3.68
CA LYS A 35 -0.43 -4.61 -3.81
C LYS A 35 -0.46 -3.08 -3.88
N LYS A 36 -1.18 -2.55 -4.87
CA LYS A 36 -1.33 -1.11 -5.13
C LYS A 36 -1.83 -0.38 -3.90
N GLU A 37 -1.16 0.73 -3.57
CA GLU A 37 -1.58 1.69 -2.55
C GLU A 37 -2.38 2.84 -3.17
N GLY A 38 -3.43 3.28 -2.50
CA GLY A 38 -4.23 4.43 -2.86
C GLY A 38 -4.46 5.36 -1.67
N MET A 39 -4.94 6.57 -1.96
CA MET A 39 -5.25 7.56 -0.94
C MET A 39 -6.55 8.27 -1.27
N THR A 40 -7.39 8.49 -0.26
CA THR A 40 -8.57 9.34 -0.36
C THR A 40 -8.22 10.77 0.04
N THR A 41 -8.96 11.71 -0.53
CA THR A 41 -8.84 13.14 -0.19
C THR A 41 -10.17 13.59 0.40
N GLU A 42 -10.11 14.25 1.54
CA GLU A 42 -11.29 14.80 2.20
C GLU A 42 -11.24 16.32 2.22
N SER A 43 -12.40 16.96 2.17
CA SER A 43 -12.48 18.41 2.41
C SER A 43 -12.36 18.69 3.92
N PHE A 44 -11.75 19.81 4.29
CA PHE A 44 -11.86 20.31 5.66
C PHE A 44 -13.31 20.60 6.02
N ASP A 45 -13.62 20.51 7.30
CA ASP A 45 -14.92 20.87 7.83
C ASP A 45 -15.32 22.26 7.38
N SER A 46 -16.56 22.38 6.93
CA SER A 46 -17.09 23.67 6.46
C SER A 46 -17.33 24.61 7.64
N VAL A 47 -16.72 25.79 7.56
CA VAL A 47 -16.92 26.87 8.54
C VAL A 47 -17.92 27.86 7.99
N TYR A 48 -18.81 28.39 8.84
CA TYR A 48 -19.71 29.47 8.45
C TYR A 48 -18.95 30.79 8.31
N GLY A 49 -18.99 31.36 7.11
CA GLY A 49 -18.48 32.70 6.86
C GLY A 49 -19.48 33.75 7.39
N ILE A 50 -18.99 34.65 8.23
CA ILE A 50 -19.79 35.74 8.77
C ILE A 50 -19.27 37.05 8.18
N LYS A 51 -20.17 37.91 7.69
CA LYS A 51 -19.84 39.27 7.32
C LYS A 51 -19.86 40.15 8.58
N VAL A 52 -18.68 40.63 8.96
CA VAL A 52 -18.51 41.48 10.16
C VAL A 52 -18.50 42.93 9.69
N LYS A 53 -19.28 43.79 10.36
CA LYS A 53 -19.42 45.24 10.09
C LYS A 53 -19.93 45.54 8.65
N ASP A 54 -21.21 45.34 8.41
CA ASP A 54 -21.89 45.96 7.29
C ASP A 54 -22.66 47.16 7.85
N GLU A 55 -22.22 48.38 7.52
CA GLU A 55 -22.87 49.62 7.97
C GLU A 55 -24.24 49.81 7.33
N THR A 56 -24.56 49.03 6.28
CA THR A 56 -25.86 49.16 5.58
C THR A 56 -26.97 48.34 6.21
N VAL A 57 -26.64 47.41 7.11
CA VAL A 57 -27.63 46.54 7.83
C VAL A 57 -27.33 46.57 9.30
N GLY A 58 -28.23 47.16 10.07
CA GLY A 58 -28.06 47.33 11.51
C GLY A 58 -27.71 46.03 12.23
N TYR A 59 -26.64 46.04 12.99
CA TYR A 59 -26.13 45.12 14.01
C TYR A 59 -26.31 43.58 13.84
N MET A 60 -26.80 43.07 12.74
CA MET A 60 -26.95 41.65 12.48
C MET A 60 -25.79 41.12 11.62
N ASN A 61 -24.97 40.21 12.14
CA ASN A 61 -23.99 39.46 11.37
C ASN A 61 -24.71 38.60 10.33
N GLN A 62 -24.55 38.92 9.06
CA GLN A 62 -25.12 38.12 7.98
C GLN A 62 -24.21 36.89 7.73
N ASN A 63 -24.82 35.72 7.71
CA ASN A 63 -24.15 34.50 7.32
C ASN A 63 -23.95 34.48 5.79
N ILE A 64 -22.71 34.38 5.35
CA ILE A 64 -22.34 34.37 3.91
C ILE A 64 -22.47 32.95 3.33
N GLY A 65 -22.67 31.92 4.19
CA GLY A 65 -22.77 30.52 3.80
C GLY A 65 -21.62 29.67 4.32
N LYS A 66 -21.65 28.39 3.98
CA LYS A 66 -20.60 27.44 4.34
C LYS A 66 -19.39 27.63 3.44
N MET A 67 -18.20 27.57 3.99
CA MET A 67 -16.93 27.72 3.30
C MET A 67 -16.00 26.57 3.70
N SER A 68 -15.42 25.89 2.70
CA SER A 68 -14.35 24.93 2.93
C SER A 68 -13.00 25.63 2.93
N LEU A 69 -12.09 25.22 3.82
CA LEU A 69 -10.75 25.81 3.98
C LEU A 69 -9.66 25.05 3.20
N GLY A 70 -10.06 24.14 2.34
CA GLY A 70 -9.14 23.33 1.54
C GLY A 70 -9.39 21.83 1.70
N VAL A 71 -8.35 21.06 1.47
CA VAL A 71 -8.36 19.59 1.49
C VAL A 71 -7.39 19.04 2.52
N LYS A 72 -7.74 17.92 3.11
CA LYS A 72 -6.85 17.12 3.97
C LYS A 72 -6.68 15.73 3.40
N ILE A 73 -5.61 15.09 3.79
CA ILE A 73 -5.37 13.68 3.50
C ILE A 73 -6.42 12.90 4.30
N GLY A 74 -7.18 12.06 3.61
CA GLY A 74 -8.08 11.11 4.22
C GLY A 74 -7.34 9.83 4.59
N GLU A 75 -7.90 8.70 4.27
CA GLU A 75 -7.33 7.39 4.54
C GLU A 75 -6.45 6.91 3.37
N THR A 76 -5.38 6.21 3.70
CA THR A 76 -4.64 5.39 2.73
C THR A 76 -5.22 3.99 2.76
N TYR A 77 -5.44 3.42 1.60
CA TYR A 77 -5.97 2.07 1.45
C TYR A 77 -5.11 1.26 0.49
N ARG A 78 -5.21 -0.06 0.58
CA ARG A 78 -4.52 -0.97 -0.32
C ARG A 78 -5.54 -1.77 -1.13
N SER A 79 -5.31 -1.90 -2.45
CA SER A 79 -6.12 -2.78 -3.29
C SER A 79 -5.58 -4.19 -3.19
N TRP A 80 -6.41 -5.10 -2.70
CA TRP A 80 -6.09 -6.52 -2.55
C TRP A 80 -6.42 -7.35 -3.81
N ASP A 81 -6.81 -6.69 -4.90
CA ASP A 81 -7.09 -7.37 -6.16
C ASP A 81 -5.91 -8.24 -6.58
N GLN A 82 -6.21 -9.42 -7.13
CA GLN A 82 -5.19 -10.34 -7.58
C GLN A 82 -4.46 -9.81 -8.81
N GLY A 83 -3.12 -9.85 -8.75
CA GLY A 83 -2.26 -9.56 -9.89
C GLY A 83 -2.27 -10.71 -10.92
N SER A 84 -1.72 -10.47 -12.10
CA SER A 84 -1.56 -11.51 -13.11
C SER A 84 -0.54 -12.55 -12.68
N LEU A 85 -0.83 -13.83 -12.91
CA LEU A 85 0.12 -14.91 -12.65
C LEU A 85 1.10 -15.03 -13.80
N LYS A 86 2.41 -14.91 -13.48
CA LYS A 86 3.51 -15.02 -14.44
C LYS A 86 4.19 -16.39 -14.29
N ASN A 87 4.27 -17.15 -15.36
CA ASN A 87 5.01 -18.41 -15.37
C ASN A 87 6.52 -18.15 -15.31
N THR A 88 7.21 -18.79 -14.35
CA THR A 88 8.66 -18.70 -14.13
C THR A 88 9.39 -20.02 -14.39
N GLU A 89 8.64 -21.14 -14.48
CA GLU A 89 9.15 -22.50 -14.61
C GLU A 89 10.09 -22.96 -13.46
N SER A 90 10.26 -22.14 -12.43
CA SER A 90 11.05 -22.47 -11.23
C SER A 90 10.26 -23.39 -10.32
N SER A 91 10.87 -24.46 -9.82
CA SER A 91 10.21 -25.39 -8.90
C SER A 91 9.94 -24.82 -7.51
N TYR A 92 10.59 -23.71 -7.15
CA TYR A 92 10.46 -23.04 -5.85
C TYR A 92 9.64 -21.77 -5.89
N ASP A 93 9.08 -21.43 -7.04
CA ASP A 93 8.18 -20.30 -7.19
C ASP A 93 6.71 -20.75 -7.07
N PHE A 94 5.96 -20.10 -6.23
CA PHE A 94 4.57 -20.44 -5.93
C PHE A 94 3.70 -19.20 -6.00
N ALA A 95 2.53 -19.34 -6.56
CA ALA A 95 1.53 -18.28 -6.57
C ALA A 95 0.21 -18.78 -5.99
N LEU A 96 -0.46 -17.93 -5.25
CA LEU A 96 -1.82 -18.17 -4.78
C LEU A 96 -2.81 -17.68 -5.84
N ALA A 97 -3.75 -18.53 -6.22
CA ALA A 97 -4.91 -18.13 -7.02
C ALA A 97 -6.14 -18.09 -6.12
N GLY A 98 -6.62 -16.90 -5.80
CA GLY A 98 -7.65 -16.62 -4.81
C GLY A 98 -7.14 -15.81 -3.64
N ASP A 99 -7.95 -15.68 -2.58
CA ASP A 99 -7.65 -14.87 -1.41
C ASP A 99 -6.88 -15.69 -0.36
N GLY A 100 -5.81 -15.11 0.20
CA GLY A 100 -4.96 -15.73 1.22
C GLY A 100 -3.53 -15.23 1.14
N PHE A 101 -2.70 -15.60 2.12
CA PHE A 101 -1.31 -15.21 2.24
C PHE A 101 -0.49 -16.41 2.72
N PHE A 102 0.77 -16.47 2.29
CA PHE A 102 1.73 -17.38 2.87
C PHE A 102 2.15 -16.85 4.25
N SER A 103 2.23 -17.76 5.22
CA SER A 103 2.74 -17.45 6.56
C SER A 103 4.25 -17.60 6.58
N ILE A 104 4.95 -16.61 7.11
CA ILE A 104 6.41 -16.62 7.27
C ILE A 104 6.80 -16.30 8.70
N SER A 105 7.91 -16.86 9.17
CA SER A 105 8.53 -16.53 10.44
C SER A 105 9.61 -15.49 10.22
N PHE A 106 9.33 -14.26 10.58
CA PHE A 106 10.28 -13.16 10.53
C PHE A 106 11.00 -13.03 11.88
N THR A 107 12.33 -12.99 11.83
CA THR A 107 13.15 -12.74 13.02
C THR A 107 13.73 -11.33 12.96
N ASN A 108 13.34 -10.51 13.91
CA ASN A 108 13.83 -9.15 13.99
C ASN A 108 15.31 -9.13 14.46
N LYS A 109 16.01 -7.99 14.30
CA LYS A 109 17.40 -7.81 14.76
C LYS A 109 17.60 -7.99 16.27
N ALA A 110 16.53 -7.93 17.06
CA ALA A 110 16.55 -8.17 18.50
C ALA A 110 16.41 -9.68 18.86
N GLY A 111 16.20 -10.55 17.86
CA GLY A 111 16.00 -11.99 18.06
C GLY A 111 14.55 -12.38 18.38
N GLU A 112 13.61 -11.45 18.27
CA GLU A 112 12.20 -11.75 18.45
C GLU A 112 11.62 -12.30 17.14
N THR A 113 10.92 -13.43 17.22
CA THR A 113 10.23 -14.04 16.09
C THR A 113 8.77 -13.59 16.07
N SER A 114 8.29 -13.19 14.89
CA SER A 114 6.89 -12.85 14.66
C SER A 114 6.40 -13.49 13.36
N THR A 115 5.14 -13.90 13.36
CA THR A 115 4.51 -14.39 12.13
C THR A 115 4.08 -13.22 11.28
N LEU A 116 4.58 -13.16 10.06
CA LEU A 116 4.19 -12.20 9.03
C LEU A 116 3.57 -12.94 7.85
N TYR A 117 2.91 -12.20 7.00
CA TYR A 117 2.15 -12.73 5.87
C TYR A 117 2.66 -12.11 4.58
N THR A 118 2.71 -12.89 3.51
CA THR A 118 3.17 -12.40 2.20
C THR A 118 2.37 -12.99 1.06
N ARG A 119 2.31 -12.26 -0.06
CA ARG A 119 1.85 -12.76 -1.37
C ARG A 119 3.02 -13.12 -2.29
N ASP A 120 4.25 -12.75 -1.90
CA ASP A 120 5.44 -13.17 -2.66
C ASP A 120 5.74 -14.65 -2.38
N GLY A 121 5.63 -15.46 -3.40
CA GLY A 121 5.95 -16.89 -3.33
C GLY A 121 7.29 -17.24 -3.95
N SER A 122 8.20 -16.29 -4.11
CA SER A 122 9.55 -16.53 -4.61
C SER A 122 10.45 -17.07 -3.49
N PHE A 123 10.34 -18.37 -3.23
CA PHE A 123 11.07 -19.02 -2.16
C PHE A 123 12.37 -19.67 -2.66
N GLN A 124 13.22 -20.03 -1.72
CA GLN A 124 14.50 -20.71 -1.97
C GLN A 124 14.72 -21.75 -0.87
N MET A 125 15.50 -22.78 -1.17
CA MET A 125 15.92 -23.74 -0.17
C MET A 125 17.32 -23.34 0.32
N ASN A 126 17.49 -23.26 1.63
CA ASN A 126 18.80 -23.00 2.23
C ASN A 126 19.63 -24.31 2.32
N SER A 127 20.89 -24.21 2.73
CA SER A 127 21.80 -25.37 2.87
C SER A 127 21.36 -26.40 3.93
N GLU A 128 20.47 -26.02 4.82
CA GLU A 128 19.95 -26.87 5.88
C GLU A 128 18.62 -27.54 5.50
N GLY A 129 18.10 -27.24 4.29
CA GLY A 129 16.85 -27.79 3.79
C GLY A 129 15.60 -26.98 4.15
N TYR A 130 15.74 -25.84 4.81
CA TYR A 130 14.58 -24.99 5.09
C TYR A 130 14.14 -24.20 3.86
N LEU A 131 12.82 -24.08 3.69
CA LEU A 131 12.25 -23.19 2.69
C LEU A 131 12.25 -21.75 3.25
N VAL A 132 12.92 -20.83 2.55
CA VAL A 132 13.11 -19.46 2.99
C VAL A 132 12.72 -18.45 1.90
N THR A 133 12.41 -17.24 2.29
CA THR A 133 12.25 -16.09 1.39
C THR A 133 13.61 -15.62 0.85
N LYS A 134 13.62 -14.68 -0.08
CA LYS A 134 14.87 -14.05 -0.57
C LYS A 134 15.65 -13.34 0.55
N ASP A 135 14.95 -12.87 1.57
CA ASP A 135 15.53 -12.17 2.72
C ASP A 135 16.03 -13.13 3.81
N GLY A 136 15.73 -14.41 3.69
CA GLY A 136 16.16 -15.47 4.62
C GLY A 136 15.16 -15.82 5.70
N ASP A 137 13.93 -15.30 5.64
CA ASP A 137 12.86 -15.64 6.57
C ASP A 137 12.27 -17.02 6.26
N TYR A 138 11.92 -17.79 7.31
CA TYR A 138 11.41 -19.14 7.14
C TYR A 138 9.94 -19.15 6.73
N VAL A 139 9.60 -19.96 5.73
CA VAL A 139 8.21 -20.22 5.34
C VAL A 139 7.61 -21.22 6.30
N LEU A 140 6.42 -20.91 6.82
CA LEU A 140 5.71 -21.73 7.79
C LEU A 140 4.73 -22.70 7.12
N GLY A 141 4.66 -23.90 7.67
CA GLY A 141 3.64 -24.89 7.36
C GLY A 141 2.32 -24.62 8.09
N GLU A 142 1.32 -25.46 7.81
CA GLU A 142 -0.01 -25.41 8.47
C GLU A 142 0.09 -25.54 10.00
N SER A 143 1.08 -26.27 10.50
CA SER A 143 1.36 -26.44 11.94
C SER A 143 1.99 -25.21 12.60
N GLY A 144 2.43 -24.22 11.82
CA GLY A 144 3.16 -23.05 12.31
C GLY A 144 4.66 -23.27 12.48
N ASP A 145 5.18 -24.43 12.11
CA ASP A 145 6.61 -24.76 12.11
C ASP A 145 7.25 -24.43 10.75
N PRO A 146 8.56 -24.12 10.70
CA PRO A 146 9.28 -23.93 9.45
C PRO A 146 9.27 -25.18 8.57
N ILE A 147 9.00 -25.05 7.28
CA ILE A 147 8.98 -26.14 6.32
C ILE A 147 10.40 -26.61 6.07
N VAL A 148 10.65 -27.91 6.32
CA VAL A 148 11.94 -28.56 6.10
C VAL A 148 11.84 -29.55 4.96
N LEU A 149 12.64 -29.34 3.93
CA LEU A 149 12.73 -30.22 2.77
C LEU A 149 13.99 -31.11 2.90
N PRO A 150 13.95 -32.35 2.47
CA PRO A 150 15.15 -33.16 2.38
C PRO A 150 16.19 -32.51 1.43
N THR A 151 17.46 -32.52 1.78
CA THR A 151 18.53 -31.87 0.99
C THR A 151 18.81 -32.54 -0.35
N ASP A 152 18.47 -33.82 -0.50
CA ASP A 152 18.74 -34.63 -1.72
C ASP A 152 17.50 -34.73 -2.63
N ILE A 153 16.70 -33.66 -2.75
CA ILE A 153 15.49 -33.68 -3.58
C ILE A 153 15.84 -33.59 -5.07
N SER A 154 15.37 -34.56 -5.84
CA SER A 154 15.42 -34.50 -7.30
C SER A 154 14.22 -33.75 -7.88
N LYS A 155 13.04 -33.87 -7.26
CA LYS A 155 11.81 -33.26 -7.76
C LYS A 155 10.93 -32.79 -6.62
N LEU A 156 10.66 -31.49 -6.57
CA LEU A 156 9.66 -30.88 -5.72
C LEU A 156 8.34 -30.73 -6.49
N THR A 157 7.24 -31.20 -5.91
CA THR A 157 5.89 -31.01 -6.48
C THR A 157 4.94 -30.52 -5.40
N VAL A 158 4.10 -29.55 -5.75
CA VAL A 158 3.08 -29.03 -4.83
C VAL A 158 1.72 -29.18 -5.46
N ASP A 159 0.78 -29.68 -4.70
CA ASP A 159 -0.62 -29.83 -5.14
C ASP A 159 -1.36 -28.49 -5.01
N SER A 160 -2.48 -28.37 -5.70
CA SER A 160 -3.36 -27.19 -5.64
C SER A 160 -3.87 -26.85 -4.23
N THR A 161 -3.86 -27.81 -3.32
CA THR A 161 -4.20 -27.63 -1.89
C THR A 161 -3.03 -27.11 -1.02
N GLY A 162 -1.85 -26.87 -1.61
CA GLY A 162 -0.65 -26.44 -0.88
C GLY A 162 0.15 -27.56 -0.22
N ARG A 163 -0.17 -28.83 -0.51
CA ARG A 163 0.61 -29.98 0.00
C ARG A 163 1.90 -30.14 -0.78
N ILE A 164 2.99 -30.25 -0.07
CA ILE A 164 4.36 -30.34 -0.60
C ILE A 164 4.80 -31.80 -0.64
N TYR A 165 5.25 -32.24 -1.79
CA TYR A 165 5.79 -33.58 -2.01
C TYR A 165 7.24 -33.49 -2.51
N ALA A 166 8.15 -34.16 -1.83
CA ALA A 166 9.55 -34.36 -2.22
C ALA A 166 9.69 -35.79 -2.77
N ASP A 167 10.06 -35.93 -4.04
CA ASP A 167 10.19 -37.21 -4.75
C ASP A 167 8.99 -38.15 -4.57
N GLY A 168 7.76 -37.54 -4.49
CA GLY A 168 6.49 -38.26 -4.35
C GLY A 168 6.11 -38.61 -2.91
N GLN A 169 6.92 -38.27 -1.91
CA GLN A 169 6.59 -38.40 -0.48
C GLN A 169 6.05 -37.09 0.06
N TYR A 170 4.96 -37.15 0.82
CA TYR A 170 4.42 -36.00 1.51
C TYR A 170 5.40 -35.50 2.59
N VAL A 171 5.68 -34.22 2.59
CA VAL A 171 6.57 -33.56 3.57
C VAL A 171 5.77 -32.68 4.51
N ASP A 172 5.07 -31.69 3.96
CA ASP A 172 4.32 -30.71 4.74
C ASP A 172 3.24 -30.03 3.87
N THR A 173 2.46 -29.11 4.46
CA THR A 173 1.48 -28.28 3.76
C THR A 173 1.80 -26.81 4.04
N PHE A 174 1.72 -25.94 3.03
CA PHE A 174 1.90 -24.50 3.24
C PHE A 174 0.89 -23.93 4.23
N GLY A 175 1.35 -23.11 5.15
CA GLY A 175 0.52 -22.30 6.03
C GLY A 175 -0.11 -21.14 5.28
N ILE A 176 -1.28 -21.35 4.68
CA ILE A 176 -2.01 -20.34 3.93
C ILE A 176 -3.17 -19.84 4.77
N VAL A 177 -3.19 -18.55 5.03
CA VAL A 177 -4.17 -17.90 5.88
C VAL A 177 -4.87 -16.80 5.11
N ASP A 178 -6.17 -16.66 5.33
CA ASP A 178 -6.97 -15.54 4.83
C ASP A 178 -7.55 -14.75 6.02
N PHE A 179 -7.95 -13.51 5.77
CA PHE A 179 -8.51 -12.61 6.77
C PHE A 179 -9.95 -12.26 6.41
N GLU A 180 -10.82 -12.21 7.41
CA GLU A 180 -12.21 -11.77 7.20
C GLU A 180 -12.27 -10.28 6.84
N ASP A 181 -11.42 -9.47 7.45
CA ASP A 181 -11.34 -8.04 7.21
C ASP A 181 -9.89 -7.60 7.01
N TYR A 182 -9.57 -7.15 5.81
CA TYR A 182 -8.24 -6.66 5.42
C TYR A 182 -7.86 -5.31 6.05
N ASN A 183 -8.78 -4.61 6.71
CA ASN A 183 -8.48 -3.38 7.45
C ASN A 183 -7.62 -3.63 8.70
N TYR A 184 -7.59 -4.88 9.20
CA TYR A 184 -6.74 -5.29 10.33
C TYR A 184 -5.37 -5.83 9.89
N ILE A 185 -4.97 -5.53 8.65
CA ILE A 185 -3.66 -5.90 8.11
C ILE A 185 -2.85 -4.64 7.87
N GLU A 186 -1.69 -4.56 8.53
CA GLU A 186 -0.74 -3.48 8.38
C GLU A 186 0.47 -3.93 7.54
N ALA A 187 0.96 -3.06 6.66
CA ALA A 187 2.18 -3.34 5.92
C ALA A 187 3.40 -3.30 6.84
N TYR A 188 4.24 -4.30 6.76
CA TYR A 188 5.51 -4.39 7.45
C TYR A 188 6.64 -4.55 6.42
N GLY A 189 7.20 -3.42 5.97
CA GLY A 189 8.19 -3.42 4.88
C GLY A 189 7.55 -3.41 3.48
N GLU A 190 8.24 -3.98 2.50
CA GLU A 190 7.86 -3.87 1.09
C GLU A 190 6.73 -4.84 0.70
N ASN A 191 6.86 -6.13 1.06
CA ASN A 191 5.96 -7.22 0.65
C ASN A 191 5.42 -8.05 1.82
N LEU A 192 5.66 -7.60 3.06
CA LEU A 192 5.24 -8.30 4.27
C LEU A 192 4.06 -7.59 4.89
N TYR A 193 3.21 -8.35 5.51
CA TYR A 193 2.01 -7.88 6.18
C TYR A 193 1.95 -8.45 7.59
N ARG A 194 1.51 -7.63 8.52
CA ARG A 194 1.30 -8.00 9.92
C ARG A 194 -0.17 -7.89 10.27
N ALA A 195 -0.70 -8.92 10.92
CA ALA A 195 -2.01 -8.83 11.53
C ALA A 195 -1.95 -7.93 12.77
N VAL A 196 -2.89 -6.99 12.89
CA VAL A 196 -3.07 -6.13 14.06
C VAL A 196 -4.02 -6.80 15.03
N ASP A 197 -3.97 -6.39 16.30
CA ASP A 197 -4.87 -6.90 17.34
C ASP A 197 -6.34 -6.75 16.92
N GLY A 198 -7.06 -7.87 16.94
CA GLY A 198 -8.46 -7.93 16.48
C GLY A 198 -8.64 -8.54 15.07
N ALA A 199 -7.56 -8.88 14.38
CA ALA A 199 -7.66 -9.60 13.10
C ALA A 199 -8.28 -10.99 13.33
N THR A 200 -9.32 -11.31 12.55
CA THR A 200 -9.95 -12.63 12.52
C THR A 200 -9.43 -13.40 11.32
N PHE A 201 -8.95 -14.62 11.59
CA PHE A 201 -8.44 -15.52 10.55
C PHE A 201 -9.57 -16.36 9.97
N LYS A 202 -9.49 -16.60 8.68
CA LYS A 202 -10.37 -17.46 7.92
C LYS A 202 -9.54 -18.48 7.15
N ASP A 203 -10.02 -19.69 7.02
CA ASP A 203 -9.37 -20.67 6.17
C ASP A 203 -9.36 -20.21 4.72
N SER A 204 -8.17 -20.17 4.13
CA SER A 204 -8.03 -19.77 2.73
C SER A 204 -8.60 -20.83 1.79
N THR A 205 -9.32 -20.38 0.78
CA THR A 205 -9.79 -21.22 -0.34
C THR A 205 -8.89 -21.10 -1.57
N ALA A 206 -7.75 -20.39 -1.44
CA ALA A 206 -6.82 -20.18 -2.53
C ALA A 206 -6.18 -21.50 -2.99
N SER A 207 -5.97 -21.63 -4.29
CA SER A 207 -5.19 -22.73 -4.85
C SER A 207 -3.74 -22.31 -5.07
N VAL A 208 -2.82 -23.23 -4.77
CA VAL A 208 -1.38 -23.03 -4.99
C VAL A 208 -1.01 -23.47 -6.40
N ASN A 209 -0.33 -22.61 -7.13
CA ASN A 209 0.19 -22.87 -8.46
C ASN A 209 1.72 -22.87 -8.41
N GLN A 210 2.35 -24.03 -8.60
CA GLN A 210 3.80 -24.16 -8.70
C GLN A 210 4.32 -23.67 -10.05
N GLY A 211 5.49 -23.01 -10.06
CA GLY A 211 6.12 -22.46 -11.26
C GLY A 211 5.53 -21.13 -11.72
N TYR A 212 4.74 -20.49 -10.88
CA TYR A 212 4.16 -19.17 -11.11
C TYR A 212 4.49 -18.22 -9.97
N LEU A 213 4.54 -16.93 -10.29
CA LEU A 213 4.59 -15.83 -9.33
C LEU A 213 3.46 -14.86 -9.60
N GLU A 214 2.90 -14.28 -8.55
CA GLU A 214 1.94 -13.21 -8.66
C GLU A 214 2.66 -11.90 -8.98
N ALA A 215 2.38 -11.30 -10.14
CA ALA A 215 2.87 -9.97 -10.46
C ALA A 215 2.09 -8.91 -9.67
N SER A 216 2.67 -7.72 -9.52
CA SER A 216 1.96 -6.58 -8.93
C SER A 216 0.64 -6.30 -9.68
N ASN A 217 -0.40 -5.87 -8.96
CA ASN A 217 -1.68 -5.46 -9.54
C ASN A 217 -1.66 -4.01 -10.09
N ILE A 218 -0.47 -3.44 -10.29
CA ILE A 218 -0.27 -2.08 -10.77
C ILE A 218 -0.26 -2.04 -12.29
N ASN A 219 -1.04 -1.11 -12.85
CA ASN A 219 -0.93 -0.76 -14.26
C ASN A 219 0.03 0.42 -14.44
N VAL A 220 1.25 0.14 -14.90
CA VAL A 220 2.33 1.12 -15.06
C VAL A 220 1.92 2.32 -15.91
N VAL A 221 1.18 2.09 -17.00
CA VAL A 221 0.75 3.17 -17.91
C VAL A 221 -0.23 4.11 -17.20
N SER A 222 -1.17 3.55 -16.45
CA SER A 222 -2.13 4.35 -15.68
C SER A 222 -1.43 5.17 -14.60
N GLU A 223 -0.51 4.56 -13.83
CA GLU A 223 0.24 5.26 -12.80
C GLU A 223 1.12 6.40 -13.37
N MET A 224 1.73 6.18 -14.55
CA MET A 224 2.48 7.26 -15.23
C MET A 224 1.59 8.43 -15.63
N VAL A 225 0.40 8.16 -16.14
CA VAL A 225 -0.56 9.23 -16.49
C VAL A 225 -1.03 9.96 -15.23
N ASP A 226 -1.31 9.24 -14.16
CA ASP A 226 -1.70 9.83 -12.89
C ASP A 226 -0.57 10.69 -12.31
N MET A 227 0.68 10.23 -12.39
CA MET A 227 1.86 11.01 -11.97
C MET A 227 1.96 12.34 -12.75
N ILE A 228 1.79 12.32 -14.07
CA ILE A 228 1.83 13.53 -14.89
C ILE A 228 0.69 14.49 -14.50
N ASN A 229 -0.50 13.99 -14.27
CA ASN A 229 -1.65 14.79 -13.87
C ASN A 229 -1.41 15.43 -12.49
N ILE A 230 -0.94 14.66 -11.52
CA ILE A 230 -0.61 15.15 -10.19
C ILE A 230 0.50 16.21 -10.24
N ALA A 231 1.54 15.98 -11.03
CA ALA A 231 2.61 16.97 -11.21
C ALA A 231 2.09 18.30 -11.79
N ARG A 232 1.20 18.24 -12.78
CA ARG A 232 0.57 19.46 -13.36
C ARG A 232 -0.33 20.18 -12.34
N GLU A 233 -1.09 19.44 -11.54
CA GLU A 233 -1.91 20.00 -10.47
C GLU A 233 -1.04 20.65 -9.38
N PHE A 234 0.08 20.03 -9.03
CA PHE A 234 1.07 20.60 -8.12
C PHE A 234 1.64 21.91 -8.65
N GLU A 235 2.10 21.94 -9.92
CA GLU A 235 2.61 23.14 -10.56
C GLU A 235 1.55 24.27 -10.62
N SER A 236 0.29 23.91 -10.87
CA SER A 236 -0.82 24.87 -10.89
C SER A 236 -1.03 25.52 -9.52
N ASN A 237 -1.04 24.70 -8.46
CA ASN A 237 -1.16 25.21 -7.10
C ASN A 237 0.04 26.07 -6.70
N GLN A 238 1.26 25.69 -7.12
CA GLN A 238 2.46 26.47 -6.88
C GLN A 238 2.40 27.85 -7.56
N LYS A 239 1.89 27.91 -8.80
CA LYS A 239 1.69 29.20 -9.50
C LYS A 239 0.71 30.11 -8.76
N ILE A 240 -0.36 29.53 -8.18
CA ILE A 240 -1.32 30.28 -7.36
C ILE A 240 -0.63 30.86 -6.13
N VAL A 241 0.18 30.08 -5.42
CA VAL A 241 0.94 30.55 -4.26
C VAL A 241 1.87 31.69 -4.63
N ASN A 242 2.65 31.53 -5.71
CA ASN A 242 3.58 32.57 -6.20
C ASN A 242 2.83 33.85 -6.60
N SER A 243 1.68 33.73 -7.27
CA SER A 243 0.86 34.89 -7.66
C SER A 243 0.30 35.64 -6.44
N ILE A 244 -0.08 34.92 -5.39
CA ILE A 244 -0.51 35.54 -4.12
C ILE A 244 0.66 36.26 -3.43
N ASP A 245 1.84 35.65 -3.45
CA ASP A 245 3.07 36.24 -2.88
C ASP A 245 3.47 37.53 -3.59
N GLU A 246 3.45 37.53 -4.94
CA GLU A 246 3.68 38.75 -5.74
C GLU A 246 2.65 39.86 -5.43
N MET A 247 1.37 39.50 -5.27
CA MET A 247 0.35 40.48 -4.89
C MET A 247 0.59 41.06 -3.50
N LEU A 248 1.00 40.24 -2.53
CA LEU A 248 1.36 40.70 -1.19
C LEU A 248 2.58 41.59 -1.23
N GLY A 249 3.62 41.24 -1.98
CA GLY A 249 4.81 42.08 -2.16
C GLY A 249 4.48 43.47 -2.75
N LYS A 250 3.59 43.53 -3.76
CA LYS A 250 3.11 44.81 -4.32
C LYS A 250 2.29 45.63 -3.32
N MET A 251 1.49 44.97 -2.47
CA MET A 251 0.75 45.68 -1.41
C MET A 251 1.66 46.29 -0.37
N VAL A 252 2.72 45.60 0.04
CA VAL A 252 3.71 46.14 0.97
C VAL A 252 4.42 47.33 0.36
N SER A 253 4.86 47.24 -0.89
CA SER A 253 5.54 48.36 -1.57
C SER A 253 4.65 49.60 -1.75
N ILE A 254 3.34 49.42 -1.90
CA ILE A 254 2.39 50.58 -1.97
C ILE A 254 2.18 51.19 -0.58
N SER A 255 2.34 50.42 0.50
CA SER A 255 2.17 50.94 1.87
C SER A 255 3.42 51.67 2.41
N GLU A 256 4.56 51.56 1.71
CA GLU A 256 5.82 52.24 2.01
C GLU A 256 5.96 53.60 1.25
N LEU A 257 5.02 53.88 0.35
CA LEU A 257 4.89 55.19 -0.33
C LEU A 257 3.89 56.11 0.36
#